data_ac5946edb43633f42578ead08b908907
#
_entry.id   ac5946edb43633f42578ead08b908907
#
_cell.length_a   1.000
_cell.length_b   1.000
_cell.length_c   1.000
_cell.angle_alpha   90.00
_cell.angle_beta   90.00
_cell.angle_gamma   90.00
#
_symmetry.space_group_name_H-M   'P 1'
#
loop_
_entity.id
_entity.type
_entity.pdbx_description
1 polymer ?
#
loop_
_entity_poly.entity_id
_entity_poly.type
_entity_poly.pdbx_seq_one_letter_code
_entity_poly.pdbx_strand_id
1 'polypeptide(L)'
;MSNTTNIIDELQWRGLINQSTDLEALKEAAESPISLYCGFDPTGSSLHAGHLVPLIMLKRFQQFGHRPIALAGGATGMIGDPRDVGERSMLTEEQIAENMQMIKTQLESFVDFTDESDVSSPAVMVNNADWTSQINVIEYLRDIGKNFSLNTMLDRDTVKRRLESDGISYTEFSYMLLQSNDYVQLRRRMGCTLQVGGSDQWGN
;
A
#
# COMPACT_ATOMS: atom_id res chain seq x y z
N MET A 1 22.50 9.68 -17.42
CA MET A 1 21.98 8.44 -16.83
C MET A 1 22.90 8.12 -15.67
N SER A 2 22.38 7.99 -14.45
CA SER A 2 23.20 7.60 -13.30
C SER A 2 23.72 6.18 -13.55
N ASN A 3 24.99 5.98 -13.30
CA ASN A 3 25.65 4.66 -13.45
C ASN A 3 25.43 3.82 -12.19
N THR A 4 24.29 4.00 -11.51
CA THR A 4 23.94 3.34 -10.26
C THR A 4 23.38 1.95 -10.54
N THR A 5 23.96 0.95 -9.93
CA THR A 5 23.54 -0.45 -10.02
C THR A 5 22.46 -0.80 -8.99
N ASN A 6 22.25 0.05 -7.97
CA ASN A 6 21.30 -0.16 -6.88
C ASN A 6 20.17 0.86 -6.94
N ILE A 7 18.92 0.37 -6.86
CA ILE A 7 17.73 1.22 -6.90
C ILE A 7 17.70 2.25 -5.75
N ILE A 8 18.21 1.91 -4.57
CA ILE A 8 18.20 2.81 -3.41
C ILE A 8 19.07 4.04 -3.65
N ASP A 9 20.25 3.86 -4.27
CA ASP A 9 21.12 4.98 -4.66
C ASP A 9 20.42 5.89 -5.69
N GLU A 10 19.70 5.31 -6.65
CA GLU A 10 18.93 6.04 -7.65
C GLU A 10 17.82 6.87 -6.99
N LEU A 11 17.10 6.28 -6.03
CA LEU A 11 16.02 6.95 -5.32
C LEU A 11 16.53 8.06 -4.40
N GLN A 12 17.66 7.85 -3.71
CA GLN A 12 18.32 8.87 -2.90
C GLN A 12 18.79 10.04 -3.76
N TRP A 13 19.46 9.77 -4.87
CA TRP A 13 19.91 10.80 -5.80
C TRP A 13 18.76 11.68 -6.33
N ARG A 14 17.58 11.08 -6.52
CA ARG A 14 16.38 11.80 -6.95
C ARG A 14 15.63 12.51 -5.82
N GLY A 15 16.01 12.32 -4.57
CA GLY A 15 15.27 12.85 -3.42
C GLY A 15 13.90 12.22 -3.22
N LEU A 16 13.73 10.95 -3.62
CA LEU A 16 12.45 10.22 -3.53
C LEU A 16 12.29 9.42 -2.23
N ILE A 17 13.32 9.36 -1.38
CA ILE A 17 13.24 8.73 -0.07
C ILE A 17 13.07 9.81 1.00
N ASN A 18 11.89 9.85 1.62
CA ASN A 18 11.62 10.72 2.75
C ASN A 18 12.00 10.04 4.07
N GLN A 19 11.57 8.79 4.25
CA GLN A 19 11.81 7.98 5.45
C GLN A 19 12.03 6.52 5.06
N SER A 20 12.79 5.79 5.88
CA SER A 20 12.98 4.35 5.79
C SER A 20 13.15 3.78 7.20
N THR A 21 12.66 2.59 7.44
CA THR A 21 12.87 1.88 8.72
C THR A 21 14.34 1.59 8.96
N ASP A 22 15.06 1.13 7.93
CA ASP A 22 16.50 0.92 7.91
C ASP A 22 17.00 1.03 6.45
N LEU A 23 17.67 2.12 6.15
CA LEU A 23 18.08 2.42 4.78
C LEU A 23 19.25 1.55 4.32
N GLU A 24 20.19 1.26 5.21
CA GLU A 24 21.37 0.44 4.88
C GLU A 24 20.96 -1.02 4.66
N ALA A 25 20.12 -1.57 5.55
CA ALA A 25 19.59 -2.93 5.36
C ALA A 25 18.73 -3.03 4.10
N LEU A 26 17.95 -1.99 3.76
CA LEU A 26 17.18 -1.95 2.52
C LEU A 26 18.09 -1.93 1.29
N LYS A 27 19.17 -1.16 1.33
CA LYS A 27 20.15 -1.11 0.25
C LYS A 27 20.84 -2.46 0.03
N GLU A 28 21.25 -3.12 1.10
CA GLU A 28 21.81 -4.48 1.04
C GLU A 28 20.79 -5.49 0.48
N ALA A 29 19.53 -5.45 0.95
CA ALA A 29 18.47 -6.32 0.44
C ALA A 29 18.20 -6.10 -1.05
N ALA A 30 18.32 -4.87 -1.53
CA ALA A 30 18.08 -4.49 -2.92
C ALA A 30 19.25 -4.82 -3.88
N GLU A 31 20.34 -5.42 -3.39
CA GLU A 31 21.37 -6.03 -4.25
C GLU A 31 20.87 -7.29 -4.97
N SER A 32 19.79 -7.87 -4.48
CA SER A 32 19.09 -9.00 -5.10
C SER A 32 17.63 -8.64 -5.39
N PRO A 33 16.95 -9.32 -6.33
CA PRO A 33 15.54 -9.08 -6.60
C PRO A 33 14.67 -9.25 -5.35
N ILE A 34 13.96 -8.20 -4.95
CA ILE A 34 12.97 -8.23 -3.87
C ILE A 34 11.57 -7.98 -4.40
N SER A 35 10.55 -8.41 -3.65
CA SER A 35 9.16 -8.06 -3.90
C SER A 35 8.74 -6.92 -2.98
N LEU A 36 8.09 -5.92 -3.57
CA LEU A 36 7.59 -4.74 -2.86
C LEU A 36 6.13 -4.46 -3.23
N TYR A 37 5.41 -3.77 -2.36
CA TYR A 37 4.04 -3.38 -2.67
C TYR A 37 3.74 -1.91 -2.39
N CYS A 38 2.75 -1.41 -3.12
CA CYS A 38 2.04 -0.18 -2.80
C CYS A 38 0.53 -0.42 -2.89
N GLY A 39 -0.22 0.13 -1.94
CA GLY A 39 -1.68 0.06 -1.90
C GLY A 39 -2.34 1.20 -2.70
N PHE A 40 -3.46 0.87 -3.34
CA PHE A 40 -4.32 1.79 -4.08
C PHE A 40 -5.77 1.51 -3.73
N ASP A 41 -6.36 2.35 -2.89
CA ASP A 41 -7.79 2.25 -2.56
C ASP A 41 -8.64 2.77 -3.72
N PRO A 42 -9.60 1.98 -4.23
CA PRO A 42 -10.44 2.33 -5.36
C PRO A 42 -11.56 3.29 -4.96
N THR A 43 -11.20 4.41 -4.36
CA THR A 43 -12.14 5.44 -3.87
C THR A 43 -12.70 6.34 -4.97
N GLY A 44 -12.29 6.15 -6.21
CA GLY A 44 -12.75 6.83 -7.40
C GLY A 44 -12.32 6.09 -8.66
N SER A 45 -12.91 6.46 -9.78
CA SER A 45 -12.65 5.84 -11.10
C SER A 45 -11.30 6.19 -11.70
N SER A 46 -10.53 7.09 -11.10
CA SER A 46 -9.24 7.53 -11.60
C SER A 46 -8.26 7.79 -10.49
N LEU A 47 -7.01 7.41 -10.71
CA LEU A 47 -5.88 7.87 -9.94
C LEU A 47 -5.69 9.38 -10.15
N HIS A 48 -5.20 10.07 -9.14
CA HIS A 48 -4.88 11.50 -9.19
C HIS A 48 -3.37 11.73 -9.10
N ALA A 49 -2.93 12.98 -9.24
CA ALA A 49 -1.52 13.34 -9.26
C ALA A 49 -0.74 12.85 -8.01
N GLY A 50 -1.39 12.74 -6.85
CA GLY A 50 -0.77 12.19 -5.64
C GLY A 50 -0.34 10.72 -5.77
N HIS A 51 -0.99 9.95 -6.63
CA HIS A 51 -0.59 8.56 -6.89
C HIS A 51 0.60 8.43 -7.86
N LEU A 52 0.98 9.53 -8.54
CA LEU A 52 2.05 9.46 -9.53
C LEU A 52 3.40 9.10 -8.93
N VAL A 53 3.71 9.60 -7.74
CA VAL A 53 4.96 9.29 -7.04
C VAL A 53 5.08 7.80 -6.71
N PRO A 54 4.11 7.16 -6.00
CA PRO A 54 4.17 5.72 -5.76
C PRO A 54 4.14 4.88 -7.06
N LEU A 55 3.45 5.31 -8.11
CA LEU A 55 3.47 4.63 -9.41
C LEU A 55 4.85 4.65 -10.05
N ILE A 56 5.50 5.82 -10.07
CA ILE A 56 6.87 5.97 -10.57
C ILE A 56 7.84 5.15 -9.71
N MET A 57 7.61 5.06 -8.41
CA MET A 57 8.40 4.23 -7.51
C MET A 57 8.31 2.76 -7.92
N LEU A 58 7.10 2.19 -8.08
CA LEU A 58 6.91 0.82 -8.53
C LEU A 58 7.59 0.56 -9.89
N LYS A 59 7.41 1.48 -10.85
CA LYS A 59 8.05 1.40 -12.17
C LYS A 59 9.59 1.33 -12.05
N ARG A 60 10.18 2.18 -11.21
CA ARG A 60 11.64 2.20 -11.02
C ARG A 60 12.14 0.91 -10.42
N PHE A 61 11.50 0.41 -9.38
CA PHE A 61 11.86 -0.89 -8.82
C PHE A 61 11.78 -2.00 -9.87
N GLN A 62 10.75 -2.00 -10.72
CA GLN A 62 10.64 -2.97 -11.81
C GLN A 62 11.80 -2.84 -12.81
N GLN A 63 12.16 -1.63 -13.20
CA GLN A 63 13.30 -1.37 -14.11
C GLN A 63 14.66 -1.84 -13.56
N PHE A 64 14.78 -1.95 -12.23
CA PHE A 64 15.94 -2.49 -11.55
C PHE A 64 15.84 -4.01 -11.26
N GLY A 65 14.83 -4.68 -11.82
CA GLY A 65 14.66 -6.14 -11.71
C GLY A 65 13.94 -6.61 -10.45
N HIS A 66 13.35 -5.72 -9.67
CA HIS A 66 12.51 -6.06 -8.52
C HIS A 66 11.08 -6.32 -8.95
N ARG A 67 10.31 -7.04 -8.12
CA ARG A 67 8.92 -7.43 -8.41
C ARG A 67 7.91 -6.51 -7.73
N PRO A 68 7.25 -5.58 -8.44
CA PRO A 68 6.20 -4.77 -7.87
C PRO A 68 4.90 -5.55 -7.67
N ILE A 69 4.22 -5.25 -6.58
CA ILE A 69 2.87 -5.71 -6.28
C ILE A 69 1.99 -4.46 -6.14
N ALA A 70 1.00 -4.31 -7.00
CA ALA A 70 -0.04 -3.31 -6.87
C ALA A 70 -1.18 -3.91 -6.04
N LEU A 71 -1.36 -3.46 -4.80
CA LEU A 71 -2.43 -3.93 -3.93
C LEU A 71 -3.67 -3.07 -4.14
N ALA A 72 -4.72 -3.67 -4.68
CA ALA A 72 -6.02 -3.01 -4.75
C ALA A 72 -6.75 -3.15 -3.41
N GLY A 73 -7.20 -2.03 -2.86
CA GLY A 73 -7.93 -1.96 -1.61
C GLY A 73 -9.41 -2.28 -1.74
N GLY A 74 -9.77 -3.48 -2.22
CA GLY A 74 -11.17 -3.88 -2.36
C GLY A 74 -11.92 -3.93 -1.04
N ALA A 75 -11.28 -4.44 0.02
CA ALA A 75 -11.85 -4.43 1.37
C ALA A 75 -11.63 -3.08 2.08
N THR A 76 -10.41 -2.55 2.04
CA THR A 76 -10.07 -1.27 2.69
C THR A 76 -10.79 -0.09 2.06
N GLY A 77 -11.08 -0.13 0.76
CA GLY A 77 -11.88 0.89 0.08
C GLY A 77 -13.33 0.99 0.56
N MET A 78 -13.89 -0.10 1.12
CA MET A 78 -15.22 -0.09 1.77
C MET A 78 -15.17 0.58 3.15
N ILE A 79 -14.04 0.61 3.80
CA ILE A 79 -13.84 1.20 5.13
C ILE A 79 -13.40 2.67 5.01
N GLY A 80 -12.37 2.93 4.20
CA GLY A 80 -11.78 4.24 3.97
C GLY A 80 -10.69 4.60 4.99
N ASP A 81 -9.54 5.02 4.46
CA ASP A 81 -8.41 5.52 5.26
C ASP A 81 -8.82 6.81 6.00
N PRO A 82 -8.54 6.95 7.31
CA PRO A 82 -8.81 8.15 8.07
C PRO A 82 -8.24 9.42 7.42
N ARG A 83 -9.08 10.44 7.27
CA ARG A 83 -8.67 11.76 6.75
C ARG A 83 -8.68 12.80 7.84
N ASP A 84 -8.01 13.91 7.61
CA ASP A 84 -7.98 15.05 8.54
C ASP A 84 -9.35 15.67 8.76
N VAL A 85 -10.26 15.56 7.80
CA VAL A 85 -11.62 16.14 7.88
C VAL A 85 -12.66 15.15 7.38
N GLY A 86 -13.59 14.81 8.26
CA GLY A 86 -14.80 14.04 7.97
C GLY A 86 -14.56 12.58 7.55
N GLU A 87 -15.55 11.75 7.72
CA GLU A 87 -15.58 10.36 7.28
C GLU A 87 -15.89 10.27 5.78
N ARG A 88 -15.34 9.26 5.10
CA ARG A 88 -15.67 9.02 3.68
C ARG A 88 -17.08 8.43 3.54
N SER A 89 -17.75 8.78 2.45
CA SER A 89 -18.93 8.04 2.04
C SER A 89 -18.55 6.61 1.68
N MET A 90 -19.25 5.64 2.24
CA MET A 90 -19.05 4.23 1.93
C MET A 90 -19.44 3.96 0.48
N LEU A 91 -18.56 3.26 -0.26
CA LEU A 91 -18.84 2.79 -1.60
C LEU A 91 -19.47 1.40 -1.55
N THR A 92 -20.30 1.08 -2.55
CA THR A 92 -20.81 -0.29 -2.73
C THR A 92 -19.74 -1.21 -3.32
N GLU A 93 -19.92 -2.52 -3.18
CA GLU A 93 -19.02 -3.51 -3.78
C GLU A 93 -18.93 -3.35 -5.30
N GLU A 94 -20.05 -3.05 -5.97
CA GLU A 94 -20.10 -2.81 -7.40
C GLU A 94 -19.27 -1.58 -7.82
N GLN A 95 -19.42 -0.47 -7.08
CA GLN A 95 -18.65 0.74 -7.34
C GLN A 95 -17.14 0.51 -7.15
N ILE A 96 -16.76 -0.27 -6.13
CA ILE A 96 -15.37 -0.65 -5.89
C ILE A 96 -14.84 -1.51 -7.02
N ALA A 97 -15.60 -2.51 -7.49
CA ALA A 97 -15.21 -3.38 -8.59
C ALA A 97 -15.02 -2.60 -9.90
N GLU A 98 -15.91 -1.67 -10.22
CA GLU A 98 -15.79 -0.78 -11.37
C GLU A 98 -14.55 0.12 -11.28
N ASN A 99 -14.36 0.76 -10.13
CA ASN A 99 -13.19 1.62 -9.91
C ASN A 99 -11.87 0.83 -10.00
N MET A 100 -11.83 -0.37 -9.45
CA MET A 100 -10.66 -1.25 -9.53
C MET A 100 -10.27 -1.56 -10.97
N GLN A 101 -11.25 -1.85 -11.84
CA GLN A 101 -10.98 -2.13 -13.25
C GLN A 101 -10.38 -0.91 -13.96
N MET A 102 -10.90 0.29 -13.66
CA MET A 102 -10.38 1.54 -14.24
C MET A 102 -8.96 1.87 -13.74
N ILE A 103 -8.71 1.66 -12.44
CA ILE A 103 -7.39 1.85 -11.83
C ILE A 103 -6.38 0.86 -12.43
N LYS A 104 -6.77 -0.41 -12.63
CA LYS A 104 -5.91 -1.42 -13.25
C LYS A 104 -5.40 -0.96 -14.63
N THR A 105 -6.31 -0.49 -15.49
CA THR A 105 -5.93 0.03 -16.80
C THR A 105 -4.95 1.19 -16.74
N GLN A 106 -5.06 2.05 -15.71
CA GLN A 106 -4.10 3.13 -15.51
C GLN A 106 -2.75 2.62 -14.99
N LEU A 107 -2.75 1.63 -14.08
CA LEU A 107 -1.52 0.99 -13.59
C LEU A 107 -0.71 0.33 -14.72
N GLU A 108 -1.38 -0.31 -15.68
CA GLU A 108 -0.78 -0.94 -16.86
C GLU A 108 0.02 0.05 -17.73
N SER A 109 -0.27 1.35 -17.62
CA SER A 109 0.51 2.39 -18.31
C SER A 109 1.86 2.71 -17.63
N PHE A 110 2.05 2.27 -16.39
CA PHE A 110 3.26 2.57 -15.62
C PHE A 110 4.11 1.33 -15.36
N VAL A 111 3.52 0.22 -15.01
CA VAL A 111 4.21 -1.04 -14.69
C VAL A 111 3.74 -2.14 -15.62
N ASP A 112 4.63 -3.03 -15.94
CA ASP A 112 4.37 -4.15 -16.83
C ASP A 112 3.92 -5.38 -16.03
N PHE A 113 2.75 -5.90 -16.37
CA PHE A 113 2.14 -7.06 -15.72
C PHE A 113 2.28 -8.35 -16.57
N THR A 114 2.95 -8.27 -17.73
CA THR A 114 3.04 -9.40 -18.66
C THR A 114 4.38 -10.12 -18.54
N ASP A 115 4.34 -11.45 -18.60
CA ASP A 115 5.55 -12.30 -18.69
C ASP A 115 6.23 -12.23 -20.08
N GLU A 116 5.58 -11.57 -21.06
CA GLU A 116 6.04 -11.48 -22.44
C GLU A 116 6.95 -10.26 -22.68
N SER A 117 7.13 -9.43 -21.68
CA SER A 117 7.96 -8.23 -21.79
C SER A 117 9.43 -8.55 -21.51
N ASP A 118 10.31 -7.63 -21.97
CA ASP A 118 11.76 -7.67 -21.66
C ASP A 118 12.05 -7.40 -20.17
N VAL A 119 11.01 -7.37 -19.31
CA VAL A 119 11.14 -7.13 -17.88
C VAL A 119 11.36 -8.44 -17.15
N SER A 120 12.46 -8.54 -16.42
CA SER A 120 12.86 -9.75 -15.68
C SER A 120 11.90 -10.13 -14.54
N SER A 121 11.01 -9.23 -14.12
CA SER A 121 10.09 -9.41 -13.00
C SER A 121 8.75 -8.69 -13.26
N PRO A 122 7.75 -9.38 -13.85
CA PRO A 122 6.44 -8.80 -14.09
C PRO A 122 5.77 -8.39 -12.78
N ALA A 123 5.08 -7.25 -12.81
CA ALA A 123 4.26 -6.79 -11.71
C ALA A 123 3.06 -7.72 -11.48
N VAL A 124 2.52 -7.71 -10.28
CA VAL A 124 1.30 -8.44 -9.94
C VAL A 124 0.30 -7.49 -9.33
N MET A 125 -0.96 -7.59 -9.74
CA MET A 125 -2.07 -6.93 -9.07
C MET A 125 -2.81 -7.93 -8.20
N VAL A 126 -3.08 -7.57 -6.95
CA VAL A 126 -3.84 -8.38 -5.99
C VAL A 126 -4.91 -7.54 -5.32
N ASN A 127 -5.94 -8.19 -4.81
CA ASN A 127 -7.04 -7.54 -4.10
C ASN A 127 -7.06 -7.99 -2.64
N ASN A 128 -7.02 -7.05 -1.70
CA ASN A 128 -7.06 -7.40 -0.28
C ASN A 128 -8.41 -7.99 0.17
N ALA A 129 -9.47 -7.85 -0.61
CA ALA A 129 -10.73 -8.55 -0.36
C ALA A 129 -10.58 -10.08 -0.42
N ASP A 130 -9.60 -10.61 -1.17
CA ASP A 130 -9.37 -12.06 -1.32
C ASP A 130 -8.99 -12.75 0.01
N TRP A 131 -8.50 -12.02 0.97
CA TRP A 131 -8.19 -12.55 2.30
C TRP A 131 -8.99 -11.88 3.41
N THR A 132 -9.30 -10.60 3.30
CA THR A 132 -9.99 -9.85 4.37
C THR A 132 -11.44 -10.29 4.53
N SER A 133 -12.16 -10.54 3.43
CA SER A 133 -13.56 -11.00 3.46
C SER A 133 -13.75 -12.39 4.06
N GLN A 134 -12.68 -13.18 4.17
CA GLN A 134 -12.72 -14.53 4.73
C GLN A 134 -12.50 -14.54 6.26
N ILE A 135 -12.06 -13.42 6.85
CA ILE A 135 -11.75 -13.34 8.27
C ILE A 135 -13.04 -13.08 9.05
N ASN A 136 -13.41 -14.00 9.93
CA ASN A 136 -14.55 -13.75 10.82
C ASN A 136 -14.15 -12.82 11.99
N VAL A 137 -15.15 -12.22 12.64
CA VAL A 137 -14.93 -11.21 13.68
C VAL A 137 -14.09 -11.73 14.86
N ILE A 138 -14.24 -13.00 15.22
CA ILE A 138 -13.49 -13.58 16.35
C ILE A 138 -12.01 -13.76 15.96
N GLU A 139 -11.74 -14.25 14.77
CA GLU A 139 -10.36 -14.34 14.25
C GLU A 139 -9.72 -12.96 14.12
N TYR A 140 -10.45 -11.97 13.60
CA TYR A 140 -9.99 -10.60 13.51
C TYR A 140 -9.54 -10.06 14.88
N LEU A 141 -10.38 -10.19 15.90
CA LEU A 141 -10.05 -9.69 17.25
C LEU A 141 -8.95 -10.51 17.93
N ARG A 142 -9.01 -11.84 17.85
CA ARG A 142 -8.08 -12.75 18.53
C ARG A 142 -6.70 -12.78 17.89
N ASP A 143 -6.62 -12.84 16.56
CA ASP A 143 -5.39 -13.16 15.84
C ASP A 143 -4.72 -11.92 15.23
N ILE A 144 -5.49 -10.91 14.88
CA ILE A 144 -5.00 -9.63 14.35
C ILE A 144 -5.02 -8.58 15.46
N GLY A 145 -6.18 -8.25 15.99
CA GLY A 145 -6.38 -7.13 16.92
C GLY A 145 -5.47 -7.18 18.16
N LYS A 146 -5.23 -8.36 18.73
CA LYS A 146 -4.37 -8.53 19.93
C LYS A 146 -2.92 -8.05 19.72
N ASN A 147 -2.46 -7.94 18.49
CA ASN A 147 -1.07 -7.54 18.19
C ASN A 147 -0.91 -6.01 18.12
N PHE A 148 -1.99 -5.26 18.24
CA PHE A 148 -1.98 -3.80 18.15
C PHE A 148 -2.20 -3.16 19.51
N SER A 149 -1.29 -2.25 19.88
CA SER A 149 -1.44 -1.43 21.07
C SER A 149 -2.41 -0.27 20.79
N LEU A 150 -3.51 -0.23 21.54
CA LEU A 150 -4.46 0.87 21.44
C LEU A 150 -3.80 2.23 21.72
N ASN A 151 -2.89 2.31 22.69
CA ASN A 151 -2.16 3.54 22.98
C ASN A 151 -1.33 4.02 21.78
N THR A 152 -0.63 3.12 21.10
CA THR A 152 0.14 3.45 19.89
C THR A 152 -0.76 3.90 18.76
N MET A 153 -1.93 3.28 18.60
CA MET A 153 -2.89 3.66 17.57
C MET A 153 -3.48 5.05 17.83
N LEU A 154 -3.83 5.35 19.09
CA LEU A 154 -4.37 6.66 19.50
C LEU A 154 -3.31 7.78 19.42
N ASP A 155 -2.04 7.44 19.46
CA ASP A 155 -0.93 8.41 19.43
C ASP A 155 -0.62 8.95 18.03
N ARG A 156 -1.24 8.41 16.98
CA ARG A 156 -1.07 8.89 15.59
C ARG A 156 -1.64 10.28 15.39
N ASP A 157 -0.94 11.14 14.68
CA ASP A 157 -1.31 12.55 14.49
C ASP A 157 -2.70 12.72 13.86
N THR A 158 -3.04 11.93 12.85
CA THR A 158 -4.37 11.96 12.22
C THR A 158 -5.46 11.58 13.21
N VAL A 159 -5.25 10.53 14.00
CA VAL A 159 -6.21 10.08 15.00
C VAL A 159 -6.39 11.13 16.10
N LYS A 160 -5.29 11.70 16.62
CA LYS A 160 -5.35 12.80 17.61
C LYS A 160 -6.16 13.98 17.11
N ARG A 161 -5.86 14.47 15.91
CA ARG A 161 -6.60 15.60 15.31
C ARG A 161 -8.09 15.30 15.19
N ARG A 162 -8.45 14.09 14.77
CA ARG A 162 -9.85 13.67 14.65
C ARG A 162 -10.53 13.54 16.01
N LEU A 163 -9.88 13.03 17.03
CA LEU A 163 -10.42 12.96 18.40
C LEU A 163 -10.66 14.34 19.02
N GLU A 164 -9.86 15.33 18.66
CA GLU A 164 -9.98 16.71 19.12
C GLU A 164 -11.04 17.53 18.32
N SER A 165 -11.51 17.02 17.20
CA SER A 165 -12.47 17.70 16.30
C SER A 165 -13.79 16.93 16.18
N ASP A 166 -14.00 16.27 15.05
CA ASP A 166 -15.27 15.61 14.67
C ASP A 166 -15.41 14.20 15.24
N GLY A 167 -14.39 13.68 15.90
CA GLY A 167 -14.31 12.28 16.31
C GLY A 167 -13.92 11.35 15.17
N ILE A 168 -13.74 10.08 15.49
CA ILE A 168 -13.43 9.01 14.53
C ILE A 168 -14.28 7.79 14.84
N SER A 169 -14.91 7.20 13.83
CA SER A 169 -15.66 5.95 14.01
C SER A 169 -14.71 4.77 14.26
N TYR A 170 -15.23 3.72 14.93
CA TYR A 170 -14.46 2.49 15.08
C TYR A 170 -14.11 1.86 13.74
N THR A 171 -14.99 1.98 12.75
CA THR A 171 -14.77 1.51 11.37
C THR A 171 -13.53 2.17 10.78
N GLU A 172 -13.51 3.49 10.74
CA GLU A 172 -12.38 4.28 10.22
C GLU A 172 -11.09 4.02 11.03
N PHE A 173 -11.20 3.97 12.37
CA PHE A 173 -10.08 3.66 13.25
C PHE A 173 -9.48 2.27 13.00
N SER A 174 -10.29 1.28 12.64
CA SER A 174 -9.85 -0.09 12.37
C SER A 174 -9.12 -0.27 11.05
N TYR A 175 -9.16 0.71 10.14
CA TYR A 175 -8.48 0.67 8.85
C TYR A 175 -7.01 0.26 8.96
N MET A 176 -6.28 0.84 9.91
CA MET A 176 -4.87 0.56 10.10
C MET A 176 -4.55 -0.91 10.43
N LEU A 177 -5.48 -1.63 11.07
CA LEU A 177 -5.32 -3.06 11.34
C LEU A 177 -5.44 -3.88 10.05
N LEU A 178 -6.39 -3.50 9.19
CA LEU A 178 -6.59 -4.15 7.90
C LEU A 178 -5.38 -3.96 7.00
N GLN A 179 -4.89 -2.72 6.88
CA GLN A 179 -3.71 -2.41 6.07
C GLN A 179 -2.45 -3.10 6.58
N SER A 180 -2.25 -3.16 7.90
CA SER A 180 -1.14 -3.90 8.49
C SER A 180 -1.24 -5.40 8.22
N ASN A 181 -2.45 -5.97 8.26
CA ASN A 181 -2.68 -7.38 7.91
C ASN A 181 -2.38 -7.64 6.43
N ASP A 182 -2.62 -6.69 5.54
CA ASP A 182 -2.29 -6.81 4.13
C ASP A 182 -0.80 -7.10 3.93
N TYR A 183 0.09 -6.41 4.65
CA TYR A 183 1.52 -6.68 4.56
C TYR A 183 1.88 -8.10 5.04
N VAL A 184 1.25 -8.57 6.12
CA VAL A 184 1.43 -9.95 6.60
C VAL A 184 0.96 -10.97 5.56
N GLN A 185 -0.19 -10.75 4.92
CA GLN A 185 -0.70 -11.62 3.86
C GLN A 185 0.20 -11.62 2.63
N LEU A 186 0.66 -10.46 2.19
CA LEU A 186 1.59 -10.33 1.07
C LEU A 186 2.94 -11.01 1.37
N ARG A 187 3.45 -10.87 2.60
CA ARG A 187 4.66 -11.60 3.02
C ARG A 187 4.48 -13.10 2.94
N ARG A 188 3.36 -13.62 3.46
CA ARG A 188 3.10 -15.08 3.52
C ARG A 188 2.82 -15.67 2.16
N ARG A 189 2.07 -14.97 1.31
CA ARG A 189 1.58 -15.48 0.02
C ARG A 189 2.57 -15.26 -1.13
N MET A 190 3.33 -14.19 -1.09
CA MET A 190 4.11 -13.71 -2.23
C MET A 190 5.57 -13.36 -1.90
N GLY A 191 6.00 -13.55 -0.65
CA GLY A 191 7.35 -13.23 -0.23
C GLY A 191 7.67 -11.73 -0.21
N CYS A 192 6.65 -10.86 -0.17
CA CYS A 192 6.83 -9.41 -0.14
C CYS A 192 7.65 -8.98 1.08
N THR A 193 8.66 -8.15 0.88
CA THR A 193 9.60 -7.72 1.94
C THR A 193 9.66 -6.21 2.14
N LEU A 194 9.05 -5.44 1.24
CA LEU A 194 9.09 -3.97 1.30
C LEU A 194 7.70 -3.40 1.03
N GLN A 195 7.29 -2.45 1.88
CA GLN A 195 6.16 -1.56 1.63
C GLN A 195 6.68 -0.19 1.20
N VAL A 196 6.09 0.39 0.16
CA VAL A 196 6.33 1.76 -0.27
C VAL A 196 5.00 2.53 -0.33
N GLY A 197 5.06 3.84 -0.09
CA GLY A 197 3.88 4.70 -0.09
C GLY A 197 4.26 6.17 -0.03
N GLY A 198 3.28 7.06 0.01
CA GLY A 198 3.48 8.47 0.31
C GLY A 198 3.92 8.69 1.76
N SER A 199 4.55 9.83 2.05
CA SER A 199 4.99 10.17 3.41
C SER A 199 3.84 10.27 4.42
N ASP A 200 2.63 10.55 3.95
CA ASP A 200 1.39 10.54 4.72
C ASP A 200 1.00 9.14 5.22
N GLN A 201 1.51 8.10 4.57
CA GLN A 201 1.24 6.69 4.91
C GLN A 201 2.25 6.09 5.90
N TRP A 202 3.25 6.85 6.33
CA TRP A 202 4.32 6.34 7.21
C TRP A 202 3.82 5.74 8.52
N GLY A 203 2.76 6.26 9.04
CA GLY A 203 2.16 5.79 10.29
C GLY A 203 1.28 4.54 10.19
N ASN A 204 0.97 4.05 9.00
CA ASN A 204 0.01 2.96 8.79
C ASN A 204 0.62 1.56 8.86
#